data_35db67b7d211cd85133e85d7d399103c
#
_entry.id   35db67b7d211cd85133e85d7d399103c
#
_cell.length_a   1.000
_cell.length_b   1.000
_cell.length_c   1.000
_cell.angle_alpha   90.00
_cell.angle_beta   90.00
_cell.angle_gamma   90.00
#
_symmetry.space_group_name_H-M   'P 1'
#
loop_
_entity.id
_entity.type
_entity.pdbx_description
1 polymer ?
#
loop_
_entity_poly.entity_id
_entity_poly.type
_entity_poly.pdbx_seq_one_letter_code
_entity_poly.pdbx_strand_id
1 'polypeptide(L)'
;VFSLHNFDQIPQLKKHLTSQQYRAIQVVGTVLPFKVNNYVIDELINWDDVPNDPIFILTFPQKDMLEDEHYQLVDQALENDIPQVELKKIVNKIRADLNPNPAGQLDHNVPILDGERLNGVQHKYDQTLLFFPSHGQTCHAYCTFCFRWPQFIGDKNLKFAQNETQQVIEYIKRHPKITDILFTGGDPMTMNAAR
;
A
#
# COMPACT_ATOMS: atom_id res chain seq x y z
N VAL A 1 -7.57 -3.32 14.55
CA VAL A 1 -7.19 -2.83 13.21
C VAL A 1 -8.44 -2.80 12.36
N PHE A 2 -8.67 -1.67 11.69
CA PHE A 2 -9.80 -1.42 10.83
C PHE A 2 -9.38 -1.37 9.35
N SER A 3 -10.29 -1.76 8.50
CA SER A 3 -10.17 -1.76 7.04
C SER A 3 -11.56 -1.56 6.43
N LEU A 4 -11.69 -1.65 5.11
CA LEU A 4 -12.98 -1.55 4.44
C LEU A 4 -14.06 -2.51 5.00
N HIS A 5 -13.65 -3.65 5.56
CA HIS A 5 -14.61 -4.66 6.04
C HIS A 5 -15.25 -4.36 7.40
N ASN A 6 -14.67 -3.46 8.17
CA ASN A 6 -15.12 -3.18 9.55
C ASN A 6 -14.94 -1.72 9.99
N PHE A 7 -14.74 -0.79 9.07
CA PHE A 7 -14.57 0.63 9.41
C PHE A 7 -15.85 1.26 9.97
N ASP A 8 -17.00 0.67 9.67
CA ASP A 8 -18.30 1.06 10.23
C ASP A 8 -18.38 0.92 11.75
N GLN A 9 -17.45 0.17 12.35
CA GLN A 9 -17.29 0.03 13.79
C GLN A 9 -16.52 1.18 14.44
N ILE A 10 -16.03 2.16 13.67
CA ILE A 10 -15.35 3.37 14.17
C ILE A 10 -16.40 4.44 14.45
N PRO A 11 -16.73 4.73 15.73
CA PRO A 11 -17.81 5.67 16.07
C PRO A 11 -17.52 7.10 15.60
N GLN A 12 -16.24 7.48 15.58
CA GLN A 12 -15.79 8.82 15.18
C GLN A 12 -16.18 9.14 13.74
N LEU A 13 -16.13 8.17 12.83
CA LEU A 13 -16.50 8.37 11.43
C LEU A 13 -17.96 8.80 11.29
N LYS A 14 -18.87 8.16 12.05
CA LYS A 14 -20.29 8.51 12.02
C LYS A 14 -20.58 9.87 12.65
N LYS A 15 -19.75 10.29 13.61
CA LYS A 15 -19.92 11.56 14.31
C LYS A 15 -19.38 12.76 13.51
N HIS A 16 -18.27 12.58 12.80
CA HIS A 16 -17.52 13.68 12.20
C HIS A 16 -17.61 13.76 10.66
N LEU A 17 -18.04 12.68 10.00
CA LEU A 17 -18.16 12.66 8.54
C LEU A 17 -19.58 12.92 8.05
N THR A 18 -19.69 13.62 6.94
CA THR A 18 -20.92 13.66 6.14
C THR A 18 -21.19 12.32 5.48
N SER A 19 -22.43 12.08 5.06
CA SER A 19 -22.78 10.86 4.32
C SER A 19 -21.96 10.68 3.04
N GLN A 20 -21.62 11.78 2.38
CA GLN A 20 -20.78 11.75 1.16
C GLN A 20 -19.35 11.34 1.47
N GLN A 21 -18.73 11.86 2.52
CA GLN A 21 -17.40 11.49 2.96
C GLN A 21 -17.34 10.04 3.42
N TYR A 22 -18.35 9.60 4.15
CA TYR A 22 -18.47 8.20 4.56
C TYR A 22 -18.59 7.27 3.35
N ARG A 23 -19.40 7.66 2.34
CA ARG A 23 -19.53 6.94 1.08
C ARG A 23 -18.21 6.91 0.31
N ALA A 24 -17.46 8.00 0.32
CA ALA A 24 -16.15 8.07 -0.32
C ALA A 24 -15.17 7.02 0.25
N ILE A 25 -15.17 6.79 1.55
CA ILE A 25 -14.36 5.72 2.16
C ILE A 25 -14.74 4.34 1.57
N GLN A 26 -16.02 4.08 1.37
CA GLN A 26 -16.47 2.81 0.78
C GLN A 26 -16.02 2.66 -0.67
N VAL A 27 -16.28 3.68 -1.49
CA VAL A 27 -15.99 3.67 -2.93
C VAL A 27 -14.49 3.60 -3.17
N VAL A 28 -13.75 4.55 -2.61
CA VAL A 28 -12.29 4.64 -2.82
C VAL A 28 -11.57 3.48 -2.15
N GLY A 29 -11.99 3.07 -0.96
CA GLY A 29 -11.43 1.92 -0.24
C GLY A 29 -11.61 0.58 -0.97
N THR A 30 -12.60 0.49 -1.88
CA THR A 30 -12.77 -0.69 -2.75
C THR A 30 -11.64 -0.77 -3.80
N VAL A 31 -11.14 0.37 -4.27
CA VAL A 31 -10.03 0.44 -5.23
C VAL A 31 -8.68 0.49 -4.51
N LEU A 32 -8.55 1.38 -3.56
CA LEU A 32 -7.33 1.65 -2.77
C LEU A 32 -7.56 1.18 -1.33
N PRO A 33 -7.20 -0.08 -1.01
CA PRO A 33 -7.44 -0.61 0.32
C PRO A 33 -6.65 0.17 1.37
N PHE A 34 -7.29 0.39 2.51
CA PHE A 34 -6.70 1.08 3.66
C PHE A 34 -6.62 0.18 4.90
N LYS A 35 -5.83 0.61 5.85
CA LYS A 35 -5.65 -0.08 7.12
C LYS A 35 -5.29 0.92 8.20
N VAL A 36 -6.04 0.94 9.28
CA VAL A 36 -5.82 1.85 10.41
C VAL A 36 -5.99 1.09 11.74
N ASN A 37 -5.28 1.50 12.78
CA ASN A 37 -5.39 0.90 14.11
C ASN A 37 -6.00 1.89 15.11
N ASN A 38 -6.31 1.39 16.32
CA ASN A 38 -6.92 2.20 17.38
C ASN A 38 -6.04 3.39 17.77
N TYR A 39 -4.72 3.19 17.83
CA TYR A 39 -3.80 4.27 18.21
C TYR A 39 -3.89 5.47 17.27
N VAL A 40 -3.96 5.22 15.96
CA VAL A 40 -4.15 6.29 14.97
C VAL A 40 -5.49 6.99 15.18
N ILE A 41 -6.56 6.23 15.42
CA ILE A 41 -7.92 6.74 15.59
C ILE A 41 -8.06 7.55 16.88
N ASP A 42 -7.52 7.03 17.98
CA ASP A 42 -7.77 7.57 19.31
C ASP A 42 -6.76 8.65 19.71
N GLU A 43 -5.51 8.59 19.20
CA GLU A 43 -4.41 9.41 19.67
C GLU A 43 -3.82 10.35 18.60
N LEU A 44 -3.96 10.06 17.31
CA LEU A 44 -3.26 10.82 16.28
C LEU A 44 -4.18 11.71 15.44
N ILE A 45 -5.40 11.28 15.15
CA ILE A 45 -6.34 12.06 14.33
C ILE A 45 -6.99 13.15 15.20
N ASN A 46 -6.87 14.39 14.76
CA ASN A 46 -7.67 15.49 15.29
C ASN A 46 -9.05 15.49 14.60
N TRP A 47 -10.02 14.84 15.24
CA TRP A 47 -11.37 14.68 14.71
C TRP A 47 -12.15 15.99 14.53
N ASP A 48 -11.76 17.06 15.24
CA ASP A 48 -12.41 18.36 15.09
C ASP A 48 -11.97 19.08 13.80
N ASP A 49 -10.86 18.66 13.19
CA ASP A 49 -10.36 19.17 11.91
C ASP A 49 -10.65 18.24 10.72
N VAL A 50 -11.30 17.10 10.94
CA VAL A 50 -11.69 16.19 9.86
C VAL A 50 -12.73 16.86 8.94
N PRO A 51 -12.56 16.85 7.60
CA PRO A 51 -11.68 15.99 6.82
C PRO A 51 -10.27 16.55 6.51
N ASN A 52 -9.86 17.70 7.06
CA ASN A 52 -8.61 18.37 6.72
C ASN A 52 -7.43 17.88 7.58
N ASP A 53 -7.68 17.10 8.63
CA ASP A 53 -6.64 16.55 9.49
C ASP A 53 -5.62 15.74 8.66
N PRO A 54 -4.30 16.04 8.75
CA PRO A 54 -3.29 15.40 7.90
C PRO A 54 -3.13 13.90 8.15
N ILE A 55 -3.38 13.43 9.37
CA ILE A 55 -3.30 12.00 9.70
C ILE A 55 -4.54 11.27 9.14
N PHE A 56 -5.72 11.91 9.21
CA PHE A 56 -6.92 11.37 8.57
C PHE A 56 -6.72 11.24 7.05
N ILE A 57 -6.24 12.29 6.38
CA ILE A 57 -5.96 12.28 4.93
C ILE A 57 -4.92 11.19 4.58
N LEU A 58 -3.91 11.01 5.42
CA LEU A 58 -2.85 10.02 5.18
C LEU A 58 -3.36 8.57 5.32
N THR A 59 -4.37 8.32 6.16
CA THR A 59 -4.77 6.97 6.58
C THR A 59 -6.14 6.52 6.11
N PHE A 60 -7.03 7.44 5.74
CA PHE A 60 -8.34 7.13 5.22
C PHE A 60 -8.51 7.49 3.75
N PRO A 61 -9.26 6.69 2.96
CA PRO A 61 -9.56 7.00 1.57
C PRO A 61 -10.34 8.30 1.43
N GLN A 62 -9.94 9.13 0.47
CA GLN A 62 -10.59 10.40 0.13
C GLN A 62 -11.12 10.35 -1.31
N LYS A 63 -12.22 11.07 -1.60
CA LYS A 63 -12.84 11.08 -2.92
C LYS A 63 -11.83 11.44 -4.02
N ASP A 64 -11.01 12.45 -3.78
CA ASP A 64 -10.06 13.00 -4.74
C ASP A 64 -8.85 12.11 -5.04
N MET A 65 -8.78 10.92 -4.42
CA MET A 65 -7.80 9.88 -4.75
C MET A 65 -8.17 9.10 -6.03
N LEU A 66 -9.39 9.29 -6.55
CA LEU A 66 -9.84 8.74 -7.82
C LEU A 66 -10.33 9.86 -8.73
N GLU A 67 -10.15 9.69 -10.03
CA GLU A 67 -10.81 10.51 -11.03
C GLU A 67 -12.33 10.36 -10.90
N ASP A 68 -13.09 11.41 -11.23
CA ASP A 68 -14.54 11.41 -11.08
C ASP A 68 -15.22 10.24 -11.84
N GLU A 69 -14.75 9.92 -13.03
CA GLU A 69 -15.28 8.79 -13.83
C GLU A 69 -15.05 7.44 -13.11
N HIS A 70 -13.87 7.23 -12.55
CA HIS A 70 -13.55 6.02 -11.79
C HIS A 70 -14.39 5.91 -10.52
N TYR A 71 -14.53 7.04 -9.81
CA TYR A 71 -15.35 7.10 -8.61
C TYR A 71 -16.80 6.73 -8.92
N GLN A 72 -17.43 7.37 -9.92
CA GLN A 72 -18.81 7.11 -10.31
C GLN A 72 -19.04 5.67 -10.74
N LEU A 73 -18.10 5.09 -11.49
CA LEU A 73 -18.19 3.70 -11.94
C LEU A 73 -18.23 2.72 -10.77
N VAL A 74 -17.39 2.92 -9.76
CA VAL A 74 -17.38 2.05 -8.56
C VAL A 74 -18.59 2.32 -7.69
N ASP A 75 -19.01 3.58 -7.54
CA ASP A 75 -20.16 3.98 -6.76
C ASP A 75 -21.44 3.33 -7.29
N GLN A 76 -21.70 3.43 -8.59
CA GLN A 76 -22.82 2.75 -9.27
C GLN A 76 -22.76 1.24 -9.15
N ALA A 77 -21.56 0.65 -9.26
CA ALA A 77 -21.39 -0.79 -9.11
C ALA A 77 -21.76 -1.27 -7.71
N LEU A 78 -21.41 -0.48 -6.67
CA LEU A 78 -21.77 -0.77 -5.29
C LEU A 78 -23.27 -0.53 -5.00
N GLU A 79 -23.87 0.52 -5.60
CA GLU A 79 -25.32 0.79 -5.47
C GLU A 79 -26.19 -0.31 -6.10
N ASN A 80 -25.74 -0.83 -7.25
CA ASN A 80 -26.45 -1.88 -7.96
C ASN A 80 -26.14 -3.30 -7.44
N ASP A 81 -25.34 -3.42 -6.38
CA ASP A 81 -24.91 -4.69 -5.76
C ASP A 81 -24.46 -5.73 -6.80
N ILE A 82 -23.63 -5.31 -7.77
CA ILE A 82 -23.17 -6.18 -8.84
C ILE A 82 -22.35 -7.37 -8.29
N PRO A 83 -22.29 -8.50 -9.00
CA PRO A 83 -21.48 -9.64 -8.57
C PRO A 83 -20.04 -9.29 -8.29
N GLN A 84 -19.47 -9.84 -7.22
CA GLN A 84 -18.07 -9.58 -6.79
C GLN A 84 -17.03 -9.79 -7.90
N VAL A 85 -17.29 -10.72 -8.82
CA VAL A 85 -16.42 -11.00 -9.96
C VAL A 85 -16.39 -9.81 -10.94
N GLU A 86 -17.54 -9.18 -11.15
CA GLU A 86 -17.66 -8.00 -12.02
C GLU A 86 -17.06 -6.76 -11.36
N LEU A 87 -17.36 -6.53 -10.10
CA LEU A 87 -16.74 -5.45 -9.31
C LEU A 87 -15.21 -5.56 -9.34
N LYS A 88 -14.67 -6.77 -9.17
CA LYS A 88 -13.23 -7.00 -9.22
C LYS A 88 -12.62 -6.67 -10.60
N LYS A 89 -13.34 -6.92 -11.70
CA LYS A 89 -12.88 -6.53 -13.05
C LYS A 89 -12.79 -5.02 -13.18
N ILE A 90 -13.83 -4.30 -12.73
CA ILE A 90 -13.85 -2.83 -12.72
C ILE A 90 -12.70 -2.28 -11.89
N VAL A 91 -12.55 -2.74 -10.67
CA VAL A 91 -11.47 -2.32 -9.75
C VAL A 91 -10.09 -2.56 -10.35
N ASN A 92 -9.86 -3.74 -10.94
CA ASN A 92 -8.56 -4.05 -11.54
C ASN A 92 -8.25 -3.18 -12.77
N LYS A 93 -9.26 -2.82 -13.57
CA LYS A 93 -9.09 -1.88 -14.67
C LYS A 93 -8.69 -0.51 -14.15
N ILE A 94 -9.40 0.03 -13.17
CA ILE A 94 -9.07 1.32 -12.54
C ILE A 94 -7.65 1.30 -11.97
N ARG A 95 -7.26 0.23 -11.29
CA ARG A 95 -5.91 0.07 -10.76
C ARG A 95 -4.83 0.06 -11.84
N ALA A 96 -5.11 -0.54 -13.01
CA ALA A 96 -4.21 -0.50 -14.15
C ALA A 96 -4.10 0.91 -14.74
N ASP A 97 -5.20 1.64 -14.82
CA ASP A 97 -5.23 3.03 -15.30
C ASP A 97 -4.46 3.97 -14.34
N LEU A 98 -4.56 3.73 -13.02
CA LEU A 98 -3.79 4.46 -12.02
C LEU A 98 -2.29 4.14 -12.01
N ASN A 99 -1.86 3.05 -12.64
CA ASN A 99 -0.47 2.62 -12.72
C ASN A 99 -0.05 2.34 -14.17
N PRO A 100 -0.12 3.33 -15.07
CA PRO A 100 0.15 3.14 -16.50
C PRO A 100 1.62 2.79 -16.80
N ASN A 101 2.52 3.12 -15.88
CA ASN A 101 3.96 2.92 -16.02
C ASN A 101 4.50 2.16 -14.81
N PRO A 102 4.41 0.83 -14.75
CA PRO A 102 4.85 0.03 -13.58
C PRO A 102 6.37 0.05 -13.32
N ALA A 103 7.12 0.88 -14.01
CA ALA A 103 8.51 1.28 -13.76
C ALA A 103 9.55 0.14 -13.70
N GLY A 104 9.30 -1.03 -14.27
CA GLY A 104 10.28 -2.12 -14.36
C GLY A 104 10.89 -2.53 -13.00
N GLN A 105 10.17 -2.31 -11.90
CA GLN A 105 10.68 -2.53 -10.54
C GLN A 105 10.97 -4.00 -10.21
N LEU A 106 10.53 -4.92 -11.04
CA LEU A 106 10.86 -6.34 -10.93
C LEU A 106 12.20 -6.69 -11.60
N ASP A 107 12.71 -5.81 -12.46
CA ASP A 107 13.86 -6.10 -13.31
C ASP A 107 15.06 -5.19 -13.05
N HIS A 108 14.81 -3.91 -12.84
CA HIS A 108 15.88 -2.95 -12.69
C HIS A 108 16.60 -3.07 -11.34
N ASN A 109 17.92 -3.07 -11.40
CA ASN A 109 18.84 -3.09 -10.25
C ASN A 109 18.67 -4.31 -9.32
N VAL A 110 18.04 -5.39 -9.81
CA VAL A 110 17.95 -6.65 -9.06
C VAL A 110 19.28 -7.37 -9.17
N PRO A 111 20.00 -7.60 -8.06
CA PRO A 111 21.31 -8.23 -8.10
C PRO A 111 21.21 -9.74 -8.34
N ILE A 112 22.36 -10.34 -8.73
CA ILE A 112 22.51 -11.76 -8.95
C ILE A 112 23.51 -12.29 -7.93
N LEU A 113 23.17 -13.40 -7.29
CA LEU A 113 24.05 -14.15 -6.41
C LEU A 113 24.13 -15.60 -6.92
N ASP A 114 25.33 -16.08 -7.20
CA ASP A 114 25.59 -17.44 -7.68
C ASP A 114 24.72 -17.86 -8.90
N GLY A 115 24.47 -16.90 -9.79
CA GLY A 115 23.66 -17.10 -11.01
C GLY A 115 22.16 -16.95 -10.82
N GLU A 116 21.67 -16.75 -9.59
CA GLU A 116 20.26 -16.56 -9.27
C GLU A 116 19.93 -15.09 -8.95
N ARG A 117 18.79 -14.61 -9.43
CA ARG A 117 18.30 -13.25 -9.12
C ARG A 117 17.80 -13.19 -7.68
N LEU A 118 18.25 -12.20 -6.94
CA LEU A 118 17.76 -11.90 -5.60
C LEU A 118 16.47 -11.07 -5.68
N ASN A 119 15.35 -11.70 -5.99
CA ASN A 119 14.05 -11.03 -6.02
C ASN A 119 13.73 -10.43 -4.64
N GLY A 120 13.26 -9.19 -4.64
CA GLY A 120 13.02 -8.44 -3.39
C GLY A 120 14.26 -7.75 -2.84
N VAL A 121 15.30 -7.62 -3.67
CA VAL A 121 16.50 -6.82 -3.39
C VAL A 121 16.78 -5.92 -4.58
N GLN A 122 17.16 -4.66 -4.33
CA GLN A 122 17.64 -3.75 -5.36
C GLN A 122 18.96 -3.11 -4.90
N HIS A 123 19.96 -3.11 -5.77
CA HIS A 123 21.26 -2.54 -5.52
C HIS A 123 21.65 -1.62 -6.69
N LYS A 124 21.31 -0.34 -6.57
CA LYS A 124 21.60 0.70 -7.57
C LYS A 124 22.87 1.49 -7.24
N TYR A 125 23.07 1.80 -5.99
CA TYR A 125 24.19 2.60 -5.49
C TYR A 125 25.13 1.72 -4.68
N ASP A 126 26.44 1.88 -4.86
CA ASP A 126 27.46 1.03 -4.24
C ASP A 126 27.29 0.83 -2.72
N GLN A 127 26.81 1.87 -2.02
CA GLN A 127 26.72 1.89 -0.57
C GLN A 127 25.38 1.43 -0.01
N THR A 128 24.30 1.49 -0.82
CA THR A 128 22.93 1.31 -0.30
C THR A 128 22.22 0.15 -0.97
N LEU A 129 21.80 -0.81 -0.17
CA LEU A 129 20.96 -1.93 -0.58
C LEU A 129 19.52 -1.70 -0.15
N LEU A 130 18.57 -1.82 -1.07
CA LEU A 130 17.14 -1.85 -0.74
C LEU A 130 16.71 -3.29 -0.55
N PHE A 131 16.12 -3.58 0.59
CA PHE A 131 15.57 -4.88 0.91
C PHE A 131 14.05 -4.81 1.14
N PHE A 132 13.32 -5.69 0.49
CA PHE A 132 11.86 -5.79 0.50
C PHE A 132 11.44 -7.06 1.24
N PRO A 133 11.38 -7.06 2.57
CA PRO A 133 10.99 -8.24 3.33
C PRO A 133 9.53 -8.58 3.07
N SER A 134 9.22 -9.84 2.81
CA SER A 134 7.85 -10.29 2.50
C SER A 134 6.84 -9.98 3.60
N HIS A 135 7.27 -9.97 4.85
CA HIS A 135 6.43 -9.71 6.00
C HIS A 135 6.09 -8.23 6.18
N GLY A 136 6.94 -7.33 5.65
CA GLY A 136 6.76 -5.88 5.72
C GLY A 136 6.00 -5.30 4.52
N GLN A 137 5.44 -6.13 3.63
CA GLN A 137 4.76 -5.67 2.42
C GLN A 137 3.31 -5.27 2.68
N THR A 138 3.09 -4.45 3.70
CA THR A 138 1.81 -3.79 3.97
C THR A 138 2.09 -2.34 4.38
N CYS A 139 1.17 -1.46 4.06
CA CYS A 139 1.25 -0.07 4.47
C CYS A 139 -0.15 0.43 4.83
N HIS A 140 -0.23 1.39 5.73
CA HIS A 140 -1.47 2.04 6.14
C HIS A 140 -1.48 3.54 5.79
N ALA A 141 -0.50 3.99 5.02
CA ALA A 141 -0.39 5.39 4.63
C ALA A 141 -0.52 5.57 3.12
N TYR A 142 -1.30 6.55 2.69
CA TYR A 142 -1.41 7.00 1.30
C TYR A 142 -0.37 8.09 1.02
N CYS A 143 0.85 7.69 0.66
CA CYS A 143 1.89 8.65 0.32
C CYS A 143 1.77 9.09 -1.14
N THR A 144 1.73 10.38 -1.40
CA THR A 144 1.61 10.98 -2.75
C THR A 144 2.64 10.46 -3.75
N PHE A 145 3.85 10.15 -3.27
CA PHE A 145 4.96 9.66 -4.11
C PHE A 145 5.16 8.14 -4.04
N CYS A 146 4.21 7.39 -3.51
CA CYS A 146 4.34 5.94 -3.40
C CYS A 146 4.09 5.26 -4.75
N PHE A 147 5.16 4.96 -5.49
CA PHE A 147 5.06 4.17 -6.72
C PHE A 147 4.93 2.65 -6.47
N ARG A 148 4.95 2.22 -5.21
CA ARG A 148 4.83 0.80 -4.83
C ARG A 148 3.45 0.39 -4.33
N TRP A 149 2.50 1.28 -4.32
CA TRP A 149 1.14 1.00 -3.91
C TRP A 149 0.50 -0.22 -4.60
N PRO A 150 0.80 -0.55 -5.90
CA PRO A 150 0.23 -1.73 -6.55
C PRO A 150 0.59 -3.06 -5.86
N GLN A 151 1.70 -3.11 -5.15
CA GLN A 151 2.11 -4.31 -4.38
C GLN A 151 1.21 -4.55 -3.16
N PHE A 152 0.67 -3.49 -2.56
CA PHE A 152 -0.16 -3.57 -1.35
C PHE A 152 -1.60 -3.99 -1.65
N ILE A 153 -2.06 -3.78 -2.87
CA ILE A 153 -3.39 -4.20 -3.32
C ILE A 153 -3.45 -5.67 -3.74
N GLY A 154 -2.33 -6.39 -3.65
CA GLY A 154 -2.26 -7.81 -3.93
C GLY A 154 -2.13 -8.15 -5.43
N ASP A 155 -1.61 -7.24 -6.25
CA ASP A 155 -1.24 -7.55 -7.62
C ASP A 155 -0.04 -8.51 -7.62
N LYS A 156 -0.33 -9.76 -7.98
CA LYS A 156 0.68 -10.83 -7.99
C LYS A 156 1.78 -10.61 -9.02
N ASN A 157 1.48 -9.88 -10.09
CA ASN A 157 2.43 -9.60 -11.17
C ASN A 157 3.46 -8.54 -10.75
N LEU A 158 3.14 -7.74 -9.74
CA LEU A 158 4.01 -6.69 -9.22
C LEU A 158 4.60 -7.03 -7.84
N LYS A 159 4.37 -8.24 -7.35
CA LYS A 159 4.93 -8.67 -6.07
C LYS A 159 6.46 -8.77 -6.16
N PHE A 160 7.13 -7.91 -5.41
CA PHE A 160 8.58 -7.85 -5.29
C PHE A 160 8.97 -7.90 -3.82
N ALA A 161 9.31 -9.09 -3.32
CA ALA A 161 9.63 -9.29 -1.91
C ALA A 161 10.46 -10.56 -1.72
N GLN A 162 11.29 -10.59 -0.67
CA GLN A 162 12.19 -11.68 -0.31
C GLN A 162 11.87 -12.22 1.09
N ASN A 163 11.84 -13.53 1.21
CA ASN A 163 11.72 -14.23 2.49
C ASN A 163 13.08 -14.67 3.03
N GLU A 164 14.05 -14.88 2.14
CA GLU A 164 15.33 -15.51 2.46
C GLU A 164 16.38 -14.47 2.83
N THR A 165 16.45 -14.14 4.10
CA THR A 165 17.45 -13.19 4.62
C THR A 165 18.87 -13.70 4.49
N GLN A 166 19.09 -15.02 4.48
CA GLN A 166 20.43 -15.60 4.39
C GLN A 166 21.13 -15.26 3.06
N GLN A 167 20.41 -15.28 1.95
CA GLN A 167 20.95 -14.87 0.65
C GLN A 167 21.33 -13.38 0.64
N VAL A 168 20.53 -12.54 1.28
CA VAL A 168 20.81 -11.11 1.38
C VAL A 168 22.07 -10.86 2.21
N ILE A 169 22.22 -11.57 3.35
CA ILE A 169 23.42 -11.48 4.21
C ILE A 169 24.66 -11.93 3.41
N GLU A 170 24.57 -13.03 2.68
CA GLU A 170 25.69 -13.53 1.87
C GLU A 170 26.05 -12.54 0.74
N TYR A 171 25.06 -11.93 0.10
CA TYR A 171 25.29 -10.89 -0.89
C TYR A 171 26.05 -9.70 -0.30
N ILE A 172 25.62 -9.21 0.88
CA ILE A 172 26.25 -8.08 1.57
C ILE A 172 27.72 -8.40 1.92
N LYS A 173 27.98 -9.61 2.44
CA LYS A 173 29.37 -10.03 2.75
C LYS A 173 30.30 -9.97 1.56
N ARG A 174 29.80 -10.26 0.37
CA ARG A 174 30.57 -10.21 -0.88
C ARG A 174 30.69 -8.81 -1.48
N HIS A 175 29.93 -7.85 -0.95
CA HIS A 175 29.94 -6.46 -1.42
C HIS A 175 30.29 -5.48 -0.29
N PRO A 176 31.59 -5.39 0.09
CA PRO A 176 32.04 -4.64 1.27
C PRO A 176 31.84 -3.11 1.18
N LYS A 177 31.44 -2.60 0.01
CA LYS A 177 31.05 -1.20 -0.15
C LYS A 177 29.68 -0.89 0.38
N ILE A 178 28.82 -1.90 0.60
CA ILE A 178 27.49 -1.70 1.17
C ILE A 178 27.66 -1.33 2.64
N THR A 179 27.24 -0.14 2.99
CA THR A 179 27.26 0.41 4.35
C THR A 179 25.87 0.53 4.95
N ASP A 180 24.84 0.60 4.09
CA ASP A 180 23.48 0.89 4.48
C ASP A 180 22.50 -0.11 3.86
N ILE A 181 21.52 -0.56 4.68
CA ILE A 181 20.38 -1.35 4.23
C ILE A 181 19.10 -0.58 4.50
N LEU A 182 18.35 -0.30 3.45
CA LEU A 182 17.03 0.31 3.55
C LEU A 182 15.96 -0.78 3.47
N PHE A 183 15.30 -1.05 4.59
CA PHE A 183 14.10 -1.88 4.63
C PHE A 183 12.93 -1.11 4.04
N THR A 184 12.31 -1.64 3.00
CA THR A 184 11.33 -0.89 2.19
C THR A 184 10.28 -1.81 1.55
N GLY A 185 9.44 -1.23 0.71
CA GLY A 185 8.39 -1.92 -0.02
C GLY A 185 7.01 -1.66 0.56
N GLY A 186 6.84 -1.78 1.86
CA GLY A 186 5.70 -1.36 2.66
C GLY A 186 6.19 -0.54 3.84
N ASP A 187 5.55 -0.72 4.98
CA ASP A 187 6.00 -0.18 6.24
C ASP A 187 6.68 -1.31 7.04
N PRO A 188 8.02 -1.29 7.16
CA PRO A 188 8.75 -2.32 7.89
C PRO A 188 8.41 -2.34 9.39
N MET A 189 7.90 -1.25 9.96
CA MET A 189 7.47 -1.18 11.37
C MET A 189 6.20 -2.01 11.64
N THR A 190 5.54 -2.52 10.59
CA THR A 190 4.44 -3.50 10.74
C THR A 190 4.95 -4.92 11.01
N MET A 191 6.24 -5.17 10.86
CA MET A 191 6.85 -6.47 11.15
C MET A 191 7.00 -6.70 12.64
N ASN A 192 6.91 -7.97 13.04
CA ASN A 192 7.29 -8.37 14.39
C ASN A 192 8.81 -8.31 14.55
N ALA A 193 9.30 -7.69 15.64
CA ALA A 193 10.73 -7.54 15.92
C ALA A 193 11.49 -8.88 16.08
N ALA A 194 10.77 -9.98 16.33
CA ALA A 194 11.36 -11.32 16.42
C ALA A 194 11.62 -11.99 15.06
N ARG A 195 11.32 -11.29 13.96
CA ARG A 195 11.53 -11.75 12.59
C ARG A 195 12.53 -10.87 11.87
#